data_60541e9d011dae2ac5be4c867f570e24
#
_entry.id   60541e9d011dae2ac5be4c867f570e24
#
_cell.length_a   1.000
_cell.length_b   1.000
_cell.length_c   1.000
_cell.angle_alpha   90.00
_cell.angle_beta   90.00
_cell.angle_gamma   90.00
#
_symmetry.space_group_name_H-M   'P 1'
#
loop_
_entity.id
_entity.type
_entity.pdbx_description
1 polymer ?
#
loop_
_entity_poly.entity_id
_entity_poly.type
_entity_poly.pdbx_seq_one_letter_code
_entity_poly.pdbx_strand_id
1 'polypeptide(L)'
;MARNGSGTYVKVGDDFVFDTVISETAMNAMINDMVTALTQSVSKDGQTTLTGNINAGSNKLTAMAVGTALTDSLTLGQAQNGSMNYVASDSGSANSYVIAPSPAVTSYVAGQVFHFKASANSTGATTLNVSGLGTKAVQIAGSAVSGASITTGGITSVIYDGTQFQLL
;
A
#
# COMPACT_ATOMS: atom_id res chain seq x y z
N MET A 1 -12.00 31.39 11.25
CA MET A 1 -10.52 31.34 11.32
C MET A 1 -9.97 30.70 10.05
N ALA A 2 -9.68 31.52 9.05
CA ALA A 2 -9.00 31.01 7.86
C ALA A 2 -7.54 30.67 8.19
N ARG A 3 -7.00 29.58 7.64
CA ARG A 3 -5.56 29.33 7.69
C ARG A 3 -4.85 30.29 6.74
N ASN A 4 -3.78 30.92 7.19
CA ASN A 4 -3.02 31.92 6.43
C ASN A 4 -2.08 31.32 5.36
N GLY A 5 -2.25 30.09 4.93
CA GLY A 5 -1.33 29.37 4.04
C GLY A 5 -0.11 28.77 4.74
N SER A 6 0.21 29.19 5.95
CA SER A 6 1.30 28.64 6.78
C SER A 6 0.78 27.71 7.89
N GLY A 7 -0.47 27.33 7.83
CA GLY A 7 -1.11 26.45 8.82
C GLY A 7 -1.56 27.14 10.12
N THR A 8 -1.36 28.44 10.23
CA THR A 8 -1.76 29.21 11.42
C THR A 8 -3.18 29.72 11.25
N TYR A 9 -4.00 29.59 12.29
CA TYR A 9 -5.31 30.21 12.34
C TYR A 9 -5.18 31.69 12.63
N VAL A 10 -5.80 32.52 11.80
CA VAL A 10 -5.87 33.98 12.02
C VAL A 10 -7.23 34.31 12.62
N LYS A 11 -7.21 35.01 13.73
CA LYS A 11 -8.43 35.51 14.34
C LYS A 11 -9.10 36.54 13.40
N VAL A 12 -10.41 36.41 13.21
CA VAL A 12 -11.23 37.38 12.49
C VAL A 12 -11.98 38.19 13.51
N GLY A 13 -11.91 39.54 13.37
CA GLY A 13 -12.54 40.48 14.25
C GLY A 13 -11.65 41.00 15.38
N ASP A 14 -12.13 42.03 16.05
CA ASP A 14 -11.42 42.68 17.17
C ASP A 14 -11.51 41.86 18.45
N ASP A 15 -10.60 42.13 19.39
CA ASP A 15 -10.69 41.57 20.73
C ASP A 15 -11.89 42.13 21.47
N PHE A 16 -12.56 41.30 22.25
CA PHE A 16 -13.59 41.76 23.14
C PHE A 16 -12.95 42.57 24.27
N VAL A 17 -13.35 43.82 24.39
CA VAL A 17 -12.90 44.71 25.45
C VAL A 17 -13.93 44.68 26.55
N PHE A 18 -13.50 44.75 27.82
CA PHE A 18 -14.37 44.79 28.97
C PHE A 18 -15.38 45.98 28.81
N ASP A 19 -16.64 45.73 29.14
CA ASP A 19 -17.74 46.68 29.07
C ASP A 19 -18.18 47.12 27.65
N THR A 20 -17.82 46.36 26.60
CA THR A 20 -18.38 46.57 25.27
C THR A 20 -19.53 45.60 24.98
N VAL A 21 -20.58 46.11 24.34
CA VAL A 21 -21.67 45.26 23.84
C VAL A 21 -21.18 44.46 22.64
N ILE A 22 -21.23 43.15 22.74
CA ILE A 22 -20.91 42.28 21.61
C ILE A 22 -22.06 42.36 20.61
N SER A 23 -21.82 42.88 19.41
CA SER A 23 -22.84 42.90 18.38
C SER A 23 -23.14 41.51 17.84
N GLU A 24 -24.40 41.25 17.49
CA GLU A 24 -24.81 40.02 16.83
C GLU A 24 -23.98 39.74 15.59
N THR A 25 -23.68 40.75 14.77
CA THR A 25 -22.88 40.65 13.57
C THR A 25 -21.45 40.16 13.88
N ALA A 26 -20.80 40.70 14.91
CA ALA A 26 -19.44 40.29 15.30
C ALA A 26 -19.42 38.85 15.83
N MET A 27 -20.41 38.45 16.61
CA MET A 27 -20.54 37.10 17.13
C MET A 27 -20.76 36.09 15.97
N ASN A 28 -21.70 36.41 15.07
CA ASN A 28 -21.99 35.54 13.93
C ASN A 28 -20.78 35.41 12.98
N ALA A 29 -20.01 36.47 12.76
CA ALA A 29 -18.77 36.42 11.97
C ALA A 29 -17.75 35.47 12.60
N MET A 30 -17.54 35.51 13.91
CA MET A 30 -16.66 34.59 14.62
C MET A 30 -17.12 33.12 14.53
N ILE A 31 -18.43 32.89 14.74
CA ILE A 31 -19.01 31.54 14.67
C ILE A 31 -18.85 30.97 13.25
N ASN A 32 -19.18 31.73 12.22
CA ASN A 32 -19.08 31.32 10.83
C ASN A 32 -17.62 31.03 10.43
N ASP A 33 -16.67 31.81 10.94
CA ASP A 33 -15.24 31.57 10.70
C ASP A 33 -14.76 30.28 11.38
N MET A 34 -15.20 30.01 12.62
CA MET A 34 -14.92 28.72 13.28
C MET A 34 -15.54 27.53 12.54
N VAL A 35 -16.80 27.65 12.12
CA VAL A 35 -17.47 26.58 11.32
C VAL A 35 -16.70 26.30 10.04
N THR A 36 -16.27 27.34 9.33
CA THR A 36 -15.47 27.21 8.12
C THR A 36 -14.14 26.51 8.41
N ALA A 37 -13.44 26.92 9.46
CA ALA A 37 -12.17 26.32 9.84
C ALA A 37 -12.32 24.85 10.23
N LEU A 38 -13.35 24.48 10.97
CA LEU A 38 -13.63 23.10 11.35
C LEU A 38 -14.03 22.24 10.16
N THR A 39 -14.83 22.78 9.23
CA THR A 39 -15.22 22.08 8.00
C THR A 39 -14.02 21.77 7.11
N GLN A 40 -12.97 22.61 7.15
CA GLN A 40 -11.72 22.39 6.41
C GLN A 40 -10.68 21.58 7.20
N SER A 41 -10.99 21.13 8.38
CA SER A 41 -10.09 20.31 9.20
C SER A 41 -10.30 18.82 8.89
N VAL A 42 -9.22 18.03 9.00
CA VAL A 42 -9.34 16.58 8.93
C VAL A 42 -10.04 16.08 10.19
N SER A 43 -11.19 15.44 10.04
CA SER A 43 -11.92 14.87 11.17
C SER A 43 -11.23 13.61 11.70
N LYS A 44 -11.29 13.43 13.02
CA LYS A 44 -10.70 12.27 13.70
C LYS A 44 -11.38 10.95 13.31
N ASP A 45 -12.65 11.01 12.94
CA ASP A 45 -13.48 9.84 12.57
C ASP A 45 -13.38 9.46 11.07
N GLY A 46 -12.53 10.17 10.31
CA GLY A 46 -12.32 9.88 8.90
C GLY A 46 -13.42 10.36 7.95
N GLN A 47 -14.41 11.12 8.42
CA GLN A 47 -15.51 11.60 7.57
C GLN A 47 -15.08 12.67 6.55
N THR A 48 -13.94 13.35 6.80
CA THR A 48 -13.43 14.38 5.88
C THR A 48 -12.61 13.73 4.77
N THR A 49 -13.10 13.79 3.55
CA THR A 49 -12.32 13.41 2.36
C THR A 49 -11.28 14.47 2.06
N LEU A 50 -10.04 14.07 1.91
CA LEU A 50 -8.95 14.94 1.48
C LEU A 50 -9.06 15.19 -0.02
N THR A 51 -9.25 16.45 -0.43
CA THR A 51 -9.33 16.85 -1.84
C THR A 51 -8.01 17.33 -2.42
N GLY A 52 -6.93 17.33 -1.61
CA GLY A 52 -5.58 17.71 -2.02
C GLY A 52 -4.53 16.87 -1.30
N ASN A 53 -3.28 17.04 -1.70
CA ASN A 53 -2.16 16.33 -1.09
C ASN A 53 -1.94 16.73 0.37
N ILE A 54 -1.61 15.75 1.22
CA ILE A 54 -1.14 16.01 2.58
C ILE A 54 0.33 16.41 2.52
N ASN A 55 0.65 17.64 2.88
CA ASN A 55 2.02 18.04 3.11
C ASN A 55 2.41 17.70 4.55
N ALA A 56 3.14 16.61 4.73
CA ALA A 56 3.64 16.21 6.05
C ALA A 56 4.88 17.01 6.48
N GLY A 57 5.41 17.87 5.63
CA GLY A 57 6.69 18.53 5.86
C GLY A 57 7.80 17.51 6.00
N SER A 58 8.65 17.65 7.03
CA SER A 58 9.66 16.64 7.39
C SER A 58 9.18 15.64 8.45
N ASN A 59 7.88 15.58 8.70
CA ASN A 59 7.30 14.71 9.73
C ASN A 59 6.91 13.34 9.15
N LYS A 60 6.86 12.35 10.03
CA LYS A 60 6.47 10.98 9.70
C LYS A 60 4.96 10.79 9.89
N LEU A 61 4.34 9.96 9.05
CA LEU A 61 3.07 9.32 9.34
C LEU A 61 3.35 8.05 10.16
N THR A 62 2.95 8.03 11.41
CA THR A 62 3.20 6.91 12.34
C THR A 62 1.93 6.16 12.67
N ALA A 63 2.07 4.94 13.23
CA ALA A 63 0.94 4.09 13.61
C ALA A 63 -0.02 3.75 12.46
N MET A 64 0.51 3.67 11.25
CA MET A 64 -0.27 3.22 10.09
C MET A 64 -0.48 1.71 10.17
N ALA A 65 -1.71 1.27 9.93
CA ALA A 65 -2.00 -0.15 9.76
C ALA A 65 -1.29 -0.70 8.51
N VAL A 66 -1.06 -2.02 8.50
CA VAL A 66 -0.55 -2.74 7.31
C VAL A 66 -1.57 -2.61 6.19
N GLY A 67 -1.12 -2.19 5.00
CA GLY A 67 -1.97 -2.11 3.82
C GLY A 67 -2.47 -3.50 3.41
N THR A 68 -3.75 -3.60 3.09
CA THR A 68 -4.42 -4.85 2.68
C THR A 68 -5.09 -4.73 1.31
N ALA A 69 -5.39 -3.51 0.87
CA ALA A 69 -5.92 -3.21 -0.46
C ALA A 69 -4.87 -2.50 -1.33
N LEU A 70 -5.05 -2.57 -2.65
CA LEU A 70 -4.12 -1.94 -3.61
C LEU A 70 -4.03 -0.40 -3.49
N THR A 71 -5.02 0.20 -2.84
CA THR A 71 -5.10 1.65 -2.59
C THR A 71 -4.53 2.06 -1.24
N ASP A 72 -4.14 1.10 -0.40
CA ASP A 72 -3.59 1.39 0.93
C ASP A 72 -2.14 1.84 0.85
N SER A 73 -1.72 2.62 1.84
CA SER A 73 -0.32 3.03 1.95
C SER A 73 0.56 1.88 2.37
N LEU A 74 1.73 1.77 1.74
CA LEU A 74 2.76 0.82 2.13
C LEU A 74 3.45 1.28 3.43
N THR A 75 3.57 0.39 4.40
CA THR A 75 4.38 0.65 5.60
C THR A 75 5.84 0.26 5.38
N LEU A 76 6.76 0.91 6.10
CA LEU A 76 8.19 0.55 6.06
C LEU A 76 8.41 -0.93 6.43
N GLY A 77 7.61 -1.46 7.37
CA GLY A 77 7.68 -2.87 7.76
C GLY A 77 7.35 -3.82 6.60
N GLN A 78 6.31 -3.52 5.81
CA GLN A 78 5.97 -4.31 4.62
C GLN A 78 7.09 -4.30 3.57
N ALA A 79 7.71 -3.14 3.37
CA ALA A 79 8.83 -3.00 2.43
C ALA A 79 10.07 -3.78 2.91
N GLN A 80 10.44 -3.67 4.20
CA GLN A 80 11.61 -4.32 4.77
C GLN A 80 11.46 -5.84 4.89
N ASN A 81 10.27 -6.31 5.26
CA ASN A 81 10.00 -7.74 5.41
C ASN A 81 9.84 -8.48 4.08
N GLY A 82 9.77 -7.76 2.96
CA GLY A 82 9.55 -8.35 1.65
C GLY A 82 8.22 -9.08 1.50
N SER A 83 7.29 -8.91 2.43
CA SER A 83 6.02 -9.68 2.50
C SER A 83 5.13 -9.52 1.26
N MET A 84 5.38 -8.51 0.46
CA MET A 84 4.64 -8.25 -0.78
C MET A 84 5.04 -9.18 -1.92
N ASN A 85 6.28 -9.65 -1.95
CA ASN A 85 6.81 -10.45 -3.06
C ASN A 85 7.63 -11.67 -2.61
N TYR A 86 7.84 -11.86 -1.31
CA TYR A 86 8.52 -13.04 -0.76
C TYR A 86 7.56 -13.93 0.03
N VAL A 87 7.59 -15.21 -0.28
CA VAL A 87 6.84 -16.24 0.44
C VAL A 87 7.83 -17.26 1.01
N ALA A 88 7.79 -17.47 2.32
CA ALA A 88 8.75 -18.32 3.03
C ALA A 88 8.82 -19.76 2.49
N SER A 89 7.66 -20.31 2.08
CA SER A 89 7.61 -21.65 1.47
C SER A 89 6.45 -21.73 0.50
N ASP A 90 6.64 -22.42 -0.64
CA ASP A 90 5.51 -22.79 -1.45
C ASP A 90 4.74 -23.97 -0.80
N SER A 91 3.45 -24.06 -1.09
CA SER A 91 2.54 -25.12 -0.64
C SER A 91 2.21 -26.15 -1.73
N GLY A 92 2.89 -26.06 -2.86
CA GLY A 92 2.68 -26.95 -4.01
C GLY A 92 3.45 -28.26 -3.93
N SER A 93 3.80 -28.77 -5.07
CA SER A 93 4.55 -30.02 -5.25
C SER A 93 5.57 -29.87 -6.39
N ALA A 94 6.37 -30.93 -6.65
CA ALA A 94 7.30 -30.94 -7.77
C ALA A 94 6.59 -30.52 -9.08
N ASN A 95 7.18 -29.57 -9.80
CA ASN A 95 6.67 -29.00 -11.06
C ASN A 95 5.36 -28.22 -10.97
N SER A 96 4.74 -28.09 -9.78
CA SER A 96 3.49 -27.35 -9.58
C SER A 96 3.56 -26.55 -8.29
N TYR A 97 4.20 -25.39 -8.33
CA TYR A 97 4.41 -24.54 -7.18
C TYR A 97 3.20 -23.65 -6.93
N VAL A 98 2.90 -23.39 -5.64
CA VAL A 98 1.79 -22.56 -5.20
C VAL A 98 2.29 -21.62 -4.12
N ILE A 99 2.11 -20.33 -4.32
CA ILE A 99 2.51 -19.30 -3.34
C ILE A 99 1.36 -18.35 -3.03
N ALA A 100 1.33 -17.85 -1.81
CA ALA A 100 0.32 -16.91 -1.32
C ALA A 100 1.00 -15.72 -0.62
N PRO A 101 1.44 -14.68 -1.36
CA PRO A 101 1.93 -13.44 -0.78
C PRO A 101 0.87 -12.77 0.11
N SER A 102 1.31 -11.97 1.06
CA SER A 102 0.43 -11.16 1.91
C SER A 102 0.88 -9.69 1.87
N PRO A 103 0.02 -8.76 1.41
CA PRO A 103 -1.35 -8.96 0.92
C PRO A 103 -1.43 -9.83 -0.35
N ALA A 104 -2.59 -10.45 -0.57
CA ALA A 104 -2.80 -11.31 -1.73
C ALA A 104 -2.71 -10.52 -3.04
N VAL A 105 -2.08 -11.12 -4.04
CA VAL A 105 -2.08 -10.58 -5.40
C VAL A 105 -3.46 -10.80 -6.02
N THR A 106 -4.02 -9.77 -6.64
CA THR A 106 -5.37 -9.78 -7.22
C THR A 106 -5.39 -9.99 -8.73
N SER A 107 -4.25 -9.80 -9.40
CA SER A 107 -4.09 -10.05 -10.84
C SER A 107 -2.61 -10.21 -11.19
N TYR A 108 -2.33 -10.93 -12.26
CA TYR A 108 -0.99 -10.96 -12.86
C TYR A 108 -0.77 -9.70 -13.69
N VAL A 109 0.33 -8.99 -13.41
CA VAL A 109 0.76 -7.81 -14.16
C VAL A 109 2.22 -8.00 -14.59
N ALA A 110 2.54 -7.73 -15.85
CA ALA A 110 3.90 -7.85 -16.35
C ALA A 110 4.89 -7.02 -15.51
N GLY A 111 6.03 -7.61 -15.17
CA GLY A 111 7.04 -7.02 -14.33
C GLY A 111 6.92 -7.38 -12.83
N GLN A 112 5.85 -8.06 -12.40
CA GLN A 112 5.76 -8.54 -11.02
C GLN A 112 6.84 -9.59 -10.75
N VAL A 113 7.58 -9.41 -9.66
CA VAL A 113 8.63 -10.33 -9.19
C VAL A 113 8.16 -11.01 -7.93
N PHE A 114 8.39 -12.33 -7.85
CA PHE A 114 8.12 -13.13 -6.66
C PHE A 114 9.34 -13.93 -6.26
N HIS A 115 9.52 -14.10 -4.96
CA HIS A 115 10.57 -14.93 -4.37
C HIS A 115 9.91 -15.93 -3.42
N PHE A 116 10.32 -17.18 -3.50
CA PHE A 116 9.81 -18.22 -2.61
C PHE A 116 10.85 -19.31 -2.35
N LYS A 117 10.70 -19.98 -1.23
CA LYS A 117 11.48 -21.18 -0.92
C LYS A 117 10.75 -22.39 -1.50
N ALA A 118 11.38 -23.06 -2.45
CA ALA A 118 10.78 -24.22 -3.11
C ALA A 118 10.64 -25.41 -2.15
N SER A 119 9.48 -26.07 -2.16
CA SER A 119 9.19 -27.26 -1.35
C SER A 119 9.70 -28.55 -1.98
N ALA A 120 9.93 -28.57 -3.29
CA ALA A 120 10.35 -29.74 -4.06
C ALA A 120 11.27 -29.35 -5.22
N ASN A 121 12.00 -30.32 -5.74
CA ASN A 121 12.79 -30.14 -6.97
C ASN A 121 11.88 -30.09 -8.21
N SER A 122 12.23 -29.25 -9.18
CA SER A 122 11.68 -29.41 -10.53
C SER A 122 12.34 -30.61 -11.22
N THR A 123 11.57 -31.30 -12.04
CA THR A 123 12.06 -32.47 -12.85
C THR A 123 11.76 -32.29 -14.33
N GLY A 124 11.05 -31.26 -14.71
CA GLY A 124 10.62 -30.98 -16.08
C GLY A 124 9.78 -29.70 -16.15
N ALA A 125 8.89 -29.64 -17.12
CA ALA A 125 7.99 -28.49 -17.31
C ALA A 125 7.27 -28.12 -15.99
N THR A 126 7.36 -26.86 -15.63
CA THR A 126 7.00 -26.36 -14.30
C THR A 126 5.97 -25.24 -14.40
N THR A 127 5.09 -25.17 -13.42
CA THR A 127 4.06 -24.12 -13.30
C THR A 127 4.12 -23.47 -11.93
N LEU A 128 3.63 -22.23 -11.86
CA LEU A 128 3.45 -21.47 -10.63
C LEU A 128 2.04 -20.89 -10.58
N ASN A 129 1.40 -21.02 -9.43
CA ASN A 129 0.13 -20.36 -9.10
C ASN A 129 0.35 -19.39 -7.93
N VAL A 130 0.04 -18.11 -8.14
CA VAL A 130 0.16 -17.07 -7.12
C VAL A 130 -1.23 -16.67 -6.67
N SER A 131 -1.49 -16.70 -5.37
CA SER A 131 -2.76 -16.27 -4.75
C SER A 131 -4.03 -16.91 -5.34
N GLY A 132 -3.92 -18.09 -5.96
CA GLY A 132 -5.07 -18.75 -6.58
C GLY A 132 -5.52 -18.17 -7.92
N LEU A 133 -4.74 -17.29 -8.56
CA LEU A 133 -5.08 -16.63 -9.83
C LEU A 133 -4.99 -17.54 -11.07
N GLY A 134 -4.71 -18.82 -10.87
CA GLY A 134 -4.49 -19.78 -11.94
C GLY A 134 -3.01 -20.01 -12.23
N THR A 135 -2.71 -21.21 -12.73
CA THR A 135 -1.33 -21.64 -13.03
C THR A 135 -0.79 -20.96 -14.28
N LYS A 136 0.47 -20.56 -14.24
CA LYS A 136 1.24 -20.08 -15.39
C LYS A 136 2.52 -20.91 -15.52
N ALA A 137 2.99 -21.13 -16.74
CA ALA A 137 4.25 -21.81 -16.97
C ALA A 137 5.42 -21.03 -16.35
N VAL A 138 6.42 -21.73 -15.82
CA VAL A 138 7.72 -21.17 -15.48
C VAL A 138 8.72 -21.57 -16.57
N GLN A 139 9.44 -20.60 -17.09
CA GLN A 139 10.38 -20.79 -18.20
C GLN A 139 11.76 -20.20 -17.89
N ILE A 140 12.76 -20.64 -18.61
CA ILE A 140 14.10 -20.06 -18.65
C ILE A 140 14.34 -19.62 -20.08
N ALA A 141 14.53 -18.32 -20.30
CA ALA A 141 14.76 -17.74 -21.62
C ALA A 141 13.74 -18.23 -22.67
N GLY A 142 12.48 -18.28 -22.31
CA GLY A 142 11.39 -18.69 -23.21
C GLY A 142 11.23 -20.21 -23.41
N SER A 143 12.04 -21.02 -22.76
CA SER A 143 11.98 -22.51 -22.82
C SER A 143 11.45 -23.08 -21.52
N ALA A 144 10.76 -24.21 -21.59
CA ALA A 144 10.30 -24.92 -20.40
C ALA A 144 11.47 -25.24 -19.46
N VAL A 145 11.24 -25.12 -18.15
CA VAL A 145 12.19 -25.59 -17.13
C VAL A 145 12.50 -27.06 -17.35
N SER A 146 13.74 -27.43 -17.24
CA SER A 146 14.21 -28.82 -17.38
C SER A 146 15.03 -29.25 -16.17
N GLY A 147 14.93 -30.51 -15.77
CA GLY A 147 15.67 -31.05 -14.65
C GLY A 147 15.47 -30.28 -13.34
N ALA A 148 16.47 -30.30 -12.49
CA ALA A 148 16.46 -29.65 -11.18
C ALA A 148 16.86 -28.14 -11.23
N SER A 149 16.30 -27.38 -12.15
CA SER A 149 16.54 -25.93 -12.21
C SER A 149 15.99 -25.19 -10.99
N ILE A 150 14.97 -25.73 -10.36
CA ILE A 150 14.45 -25.31 -9.05
C ILE A 150 14.73 -26.43 -8.06
N THR A 151 15.41 -26.12 -6.96
CA THR A 151 15.84 -27.11 -5.96
C THR A 151 15.11 -26.94 -4.65
N THR A 152 14.74 -28.05 -4.02
CA THR A 152 14.14 -28.08 -2.69
C THR A 152 14.96 -27.26 -1.69
N GLY A 153 14.28 -26.39 -0.93
CA GLY A 153 14.91 -25.52 0.06
C GLY A 153 15.63 -24.30 -0.51
N GLY A 154 15.81 -24.25 -1.84
CA GLY A 154 16.39 -23.10 -2.54
C GLY A 154 15.42 -21.93 -2.61
N ILE A 155 15.94 -20.71 -2.61
CA ILE A 155 15.16 -19.50 -2.91
C ILE A 155 15.06 -19.36 -4.42
N THR A 156 13.84 -19.41 -4.92
CA THR A 156 13.52 -19.25 -6.33
C THR A 156 13.00 -17.85 -6.58
N SER A 157 13.49 -17.20 -7.63
CA SER A 157 13.06 -15.87 -8.05
C SER A 157 12.47 -15.95 -9.45
N VAL A 158 11.29 -15.39 -9.64
CA VAL A 158 10.60 -15.37 -10.94
C VAL A 158 10.03 -13.99 -11.23
N ILE A 159 9.96 -13.63 -12.51
CA ILE A 159 9.28 -12.42 -12.99
C ILE A 159 8.17 -12.82 -13.96
N TYR A 160 6.98 -12.21 -13.84
CA TYR A 160 5.90 -12.40 -14.80
C TYR A 160 6.10 -11.52 -16.02
N ASP A 161 6.16 -12.10 -17.22
CA ASP A 161 6.46 -11.38 -18.48
C ASP A 161 5.20 -10.85 -19.20
N GLY A 162 4.01 -11.10 -18.64
CA GLY A 162 2.71 -10.78 -19.22
C GLY A 162 1.94 -12.00 -19.71
N THR A 163 2.62 -13.16 -19.87
CA THR A 163 2.03 -14.42 -20.30
C THR A 163 2.38 -15.57 -19.32
N GLN A 164 3.60 -15.62 -18.88
CA GLN A 164 4.20 -16.68 -18.07
C GLN A 164 5.26 -16.14 -17.12
N PHE A 165 5.80 -16.97 -16.24
CA PHE A 165 6.91 -16.61 -15.38
C PHE A 165 8.25 -16.96 -16.01
N GLN A 166 9.21 -16.06 -15.92
CA GLN A 166 10.61 -16.29 -16.25
C GLN A 166 11.39 -16.51 -14.96
N LEU A 167 12.16 -17.60 -14.88
CA LEU A 167 13.10 -17.87 -13.78
C LEU A 167 14.29 -16.94 -13.92
N LEU A 168 14.67 -16.28 -12.83
CA LEU A 168 15.78 -15.34 -12.78
C LEU A 168 17.08 -15.98 -12.28
#